data_4a68aa769296afb7f2394f727121c86e
#
_entry.id   4a68aa769296afb7f2394f727121c86e
#
_cell.length_a   1.000
_cell.length_b   1.000
_cell.length_c   1.000
_cell.angle_alpha   90.00
_cell.angle_beta   90.00
_cell.angle_gamma   90.00
#
_symmetry.space_group_name_H-M   'P 1'
#
loop_
_entity.id
_entity.type
_entity.pdbx_description
1 polymer ?
#
loop_
_entity_poly.entity_id
_entity_poly.type
_entity_poly.pdbx_seq_one_letter_code
_entity_poly.pdbx_strand_id
1 'polypeptide(L)'
;LAMPPVQLPEPKPGNVAPAAPASASAAVQEPPRQTPSAAPPAAPAAAAAANQTIRIELGKLDRLIDAVGELVIAQAMMAQRLVSEGVAATEELTILESLTRDIQESAMSIRAQPIGSVFSRVPRILRELTQSTGKHVRLDVSGESTELDKTVIERLGEPLTHLIRNAVDHGIEEADQRVAAGKSPEGTLTLSAEHRSSRIVIRIADDGRGIDRERVLAKAIEKGLVPADVQLSKEEIDQLIVAPGFSADC
;
A
#
# COMPACT_ATOMS: atom_id res chain seq x y z
N LEU A 1 -37.02 23.93 27.48
CA LEU A 1 -35.72 24.55 27.87
C LEU A 1 -34.91 24.75 26.57
N ALA A 2 -34.92 26.00 26.08
CA ALA A 2 -34.23 26.39 24.85
C ALA A 2 -32.80 26.84 25.22
N MET A 3 -31.80 26.33 24.51
CA MET A 3 -30.43 26.80 24.59
C MET A 3 -30.20 27.99 23.64
N PRO A 4 -29.47 29.04 24.05
CA PRO A 4 -29.18 30.19 23.23
C PRO A 4 -28.08 29.91 22.18
N PRO A 5 -28.05 30.71 21.08
CA PRO A 5 -27.09 30.52 19.99
C PRO A 5 -25.70 31.06 20.37
N VAL A 6 -24.69 30.33 19.94
CA VAL A 6 -23.26 30.68 20.06
C VAL A 6 -22.93 31.74 19.00
N GLN A 7 -22.46 32.92 19.46
CA GLN A 7 -21.95 34.00 18.61
C GLN A 7 -20.47 33.72 18.22
N LEU A 8 -20.19 33.79 16.92
CA LEU A 8 -18.86 33.82 16.34
C LEU A 8 -18.29 35.25 16.41
N PRO A 9 -17.01 35.47 16.68
CA PRO A 9 -16.38 36.78 16.66
C PRO A 9 -16.04 37.25 15.25
N GLU A 10 -16.40 38.51 14.96
CA GLU A 10 -16.10 39.23 13.72
C GLU A 10 -14.60 39.60 13.61
N PRO A 11 -14.01 39.67 12.41
CA PRO A 11 -12.62 40.11 12.20
C PRO A 11 -12.53 41.65 12.14
N LYS A 12 -11.55 42.23 12.82
CA LYS A 12 -11.21 43.64 12.79
C LYS A 12 -10.46 44.03 11.49
N PRO A 13 -10.72 45.21 10.91
CA PRO A 13 -10.10 45.67 9.67
C PRO A 13 -8.65 46.19 9.88
N GLY A 14 -7.82 45.87 8.87
CA GLY A 14 -6.44 46.26 8.80
C GLY A 14 -6.22 47.73 8.42
N ASN A 15 -5.04 48.22 8.76
CA ASN A 15 -4.59 49.55 8.48
C ASN A 15 -3.77 49.56 7.17
N VAL A 16 -4.10 50.51 6.28
CA VAL A 16 -3.53 50.69 4.95
C VAL A 16 -2.53 51.87 4.97
N ALA A 17 -1.47 51.65 4.28
CA ALA A 17 -0.26 52.41 3.88
C ALA A 17 -0.40 53.93 3.70
N PRO A 18 0.57 54.74 3.21
CA PRO A 18 0.76 54.86 1.77
C PRO A 18 2.22 54.99 1.27
N ALA A 19 2.30 54.95 -0.04
CA ALA A 19 3.46 54.88 -0.88
C ALA A 19 4.19 56.24 -1.17
N ALA A 20 5.51 56.11 -1.44
CA ALA A 20 6.38 56.72 -2.47
C ALA A 20 6.67 58.25 -2.38
N PRO A 21 7.63 58.87 -3.15
CA PRO A 21 8.46 58.30 -4.24
C PRO A 21 9.99 58.77 -4.29
N ALA A 22 10.74 58.07 -5.13
CA ALA A 22 11.80 58.52 -6.08
C ALA A 22 12.91 59.50 -5.69
N SER A 23 14.17 59.20 -5.96
CA SER A 23 15.00 59.66 -7.06
C SER A 23 16.51 59.46 -6.82
N ALA A 24 17.10 58.83 -7.78
CA ALA A 24 18.41 59.04 -8.43
C ALA A 24 19.60 59.62 -7.65
N SER A 25 20.77 58.98 -7.68
CA SER A 25 21.91 59.43 -8.43
C SER A 25 23.14 58.50 -8.21
N ALA A 26 23.87 58.27 -9.26
CA ALA A 26 25.06 57.47 -9.36
C ALA A 26 26.27 58.14 -8.68
N ALA A 27 27.14 57.34 -8.05
CA ALA A 27 28.56 57.63 -7.92
C ALA A 27 29.33 56.32 -7.76
N VAL A 28 30.21 56.10 -8.71
CA VAL A 28 31.27 55.12 -8.78
C VAL A 28 32.28 55.40 -7.67
N GLN A 29 32.66 54.41 -6.86
CA GLN A 29 33.93 54.39 -6.14
C GLN A 29 34.42 52.93 -5.92
N GLU A 30 35.69 52.81 -6.19
CA GLU A 30 36.60 51.67 -6.22
C GLU A 30 36.81 51.00 -4.83
N PRO A 31 37.22 49.71 -4.73
CA PRO A 31 37.15 48.93 -3.52
C PRO A 31 38.34 49.08 -2.57
N PRO A 32 38.15 49.01 -1.25
CA PRO A 32 39.27 48.83 -0.32
C PRO A 32 39.45 47.37 0.07
N ARG A 33 40.73 47.02 0.20
CA ARG A 33 41.35 45.75 0.57
C ARG A 33 40.69 45.06 1.77
N GLN A 34 40.46 43.76 1.59
CA GLN A 34 40.06 42.82 2.63
C GLN A 34 41.22 42.55 3.60
N THR A 35 40.97 42.79 4.88
CA THR A 35 41.72 42.21 5.98
C THR A 35 41.02 40.92 6.42
N PRO A 36 41.74 39.85 6.81
CA PRO A 36 41.12 38.59 7.15
C PRO A 36 40.44 38.70 8.54
N SER A 37 39.12 38.69 8.55
CA SER A 37 38.32 38.58 9.78
C SER A 37 38.20 37.11 10.18
N ALA A 38 38.44 36.88 11.46
CA ALA A 38 38.39 35.60 12.11
C ALA A 38 37.05 34.85 11.89
N ALA A 39 37.16 33.56 11.59
CA ALA A 39 36.04 32.66 11.47
C ALA A 39 35.28 32.56 12.80
N PRO A 40 33.93 32.57 12.78
CA PRO A 40 33.12 32.19 13.96
C PRO A 40 33.27 30.69 14.26
N PRO A 41 33.17 30.28 15.54
CA PRO A 41 33.35 28.87 15.92
C PRO A 41 32.28 28.03 15.24
N ALA A 42 32.73 26.96 14.59
CA ALA A 42 31.88 25.95 13.98
C ALA A 42 30.93 25.36 15.01
N ALA A 43 29.64 25.53 14.77
CA ALA A 43 28.63 24.73 15.45
C ALA A 43 28.94 23.25 15.20
N PRO A 44 28.72 22.36 16.20
CA PRO A 44 28.93 20.94 15.99
C PRO A 44 28.02 20.47 14.86
N ALA A 45 28.63 20.04 13.77
CA ALA A 45 27.96 19.35 12.70
C ALA A 45 27.26 18.14 13.34
N ALA A 46 25.93 18.20 13.42
CA ALA A 46 25.12 17.02 13.69
C ALA A 46 25.57 15.98 12.66
N ALA A 47 26.17 14.90 13.16
CA ALA A 47 26.63 13.79 12.37
C ALA A 47 25.43 13.33 11.54
N ALA A 48 25.43 13.68 10.25
CA ALA A 48 24.58 13.03 9.27
C ALA A 48 24.94 11.54 9.36
N ALA A 49 24.04 10.75 9.92
CA ALA A 49 24.12 9.31 9.85
C ALA A 49 24.19 8.99 8.36
N ALA A 50 25.41 8.72 7.89
CA ALA A 50 25.65 8.29 6.52
C ALA A 50 24.84 7.00 6.36
N ASN A 51 23.75 7.06 5.61
CA ASN A 51 23.02 5.89 5.16
C ASN A 51 24.02 5.09 4.31
N GLN A 52 24.70 4.13 4.97
CA GLN A 52 25.60 3.21 4.27
C GLN A 52 24.72 2.31 3.40
N THR A 53 24.62 2.65 2.13
CA THR A 53 23.95 1.84 1.14
C THR A 53 24.90 0.73 0.69
N ILE A 54 24.60 -0.51 1.04
CA ILE A 54 25.35 -1.68 0.61
C ILE A 54 24.68 -2.20 -0.67
N ARG A 55 25.42 -2.30 -1.77
CA ARG A 55 24.95 -2.99 -2.97
C ARG A 55 25.13 -4.49 -2.80
N ILE A 56 24.00 -5.20 -2.71
CA ILE A 56 23.98 -6.66 -2.68
C ILE A 56 23.53 -7.17 -4.06
N GLU A 57 24.25 -8.16 -4.60
CA GLU A 57 23.80 -8.87 -5.80
C GLU A 57 22.60 -9.75 -5.44
N LEU A 58 21.44 -9.46 -6.02
CA LEU A 58 20.18 -10.13 -5.73
C LEU A 58 20.31 -11.67 -5.87
N GLY A 59 21.04 -12.15 -6.87
CA GLY A 59 21.25 -13.59 -7.08
C GLY A 59 22.09 -14.28 -5.99
N LYS A 60 22.87 -13.55 -5.19
CA LYS A 60 23.55 -14.12 -4.02
C LYS A 60 22.57 -14.23 -2.84
N LEU A 61 21.69 -13.25 -2.71
CA LEU A 61 20.65 -13.26 -1.69
C LEU A 61 19.63 -14.37 -1.95
N ASP A 62 19.23 -14.56 -3.20
CA ASP A 62 18.32 -15.65 -3.60
C ASP A 62 18.92 -17.02 -3.22
N ARG A 63 20.19 -17.25 -3.55
CA ARG A 63 20.88 -18.50 -3.16
C ARG A 63 20.99 -18.69 -1.64
N LEU A 64 21.13 -17.60 -0.88
CA LEU A 64 21.15 -17.68 0.58
C LEU A 64 19.77 -18.08 1.11
N ILE A 65 18.69 -17.50 0.58
CA ILE A 65 17.32 -17.83 0.97
C ILE A 65 17.00 -19.30 0.63
N ASP A 66 17.41 -19.76 -0.56
CA ASP A 66 17.22 -21.15 -0.98
C ASP A 66 17.97 -22.12 -0.04
N ALA A 67 19.23 -21.81 0.30
CA ALA A 67 20.03 -22.63 1.22
C ALA A 67 19.42 -22.67 2.64
N VAL A 68 18.86 -21.55 3.11
CA VAL A 68 18.13 -21.51 4.40
C VAL A 68 16.86 -22.36 4.31
N GLY A 69 16.13 -22.31 3.17
CA GLY A 69 14.97 -23.16 2.92
C GLY A 69 15.31 -24.65 2.98
N GLU A 70 16.40 -25.06 2.35
CA GLU A 70 16.90 -26.45 2.41
C GLU A 70 17.28 -26.84 3.84
N LEU A 71 17.87 -25.93 4.62
CA LEU A 71 18.23 -26.17 6.02
C LEU A 71 16.97 -26.41 6.87
N VAL A 72 15.89 -25.63 6.68
CA VAL A 72 14.60 -25.85 7.37
C VAL A 72 14.04 -27.23 7.06
N ILE A 73 14.09 -27.67 5.81
CA ILE A 73 13.60 -29.01 5.41
C ILE A 73 14.45 -30.10 6.06
N ALA A 74 15.80 -29.96 6.04
CA ALA A 74 16.69 -30.92 6.65
C ALA A 74 16.46 -31.02 8.16
N GLN A 75 16.23 -29.92 8.86
CA GLN A 75 15.87 -29.88 10.28
C GLN A 75 14.56 -30.62 10.57
N ALA A 76 13.50 -30.31 9.78
CA ALA A 76 12.21 -30.99 9.93
C ALA A 76 12.34 -32.52 9.76
N MET A 77 13.11 -32.94 8.76
CA MET A 77 13.40 -34.38 8.54
C MET A 77 14.17 -34.98 9.69
N MET A 78 15.15 -34.28 10.25
CA MET A 78 15.92 -34.76 11.40
C MET A 78 15.04 -34.87 12.65
N ALA A 79 14.21 -33.85 12.92
CA ALA A 79 13.23 -33.87 14.02
C ALA A 79 12.29 -35.08 13.91
N GLN A 80 11.77 -35.35 12.72
CA GLN A 80 10.89 -36.48 12.48
C GLN A 80 11.58 -37.84 12.69
N ARG A 81 12.83 -37.98 12.30
CA ARG A 81 13.61 -39.19 12.55
C ARG A 81 13.84 -39.41 14.03
N LEU A 82 14.26 -38.40 14.78
CA LEU A 82 14.44 -38.50 16.23
C LEU A 82 13.17 -38.95 16.94
N VAL A 83 12.02 -38.39 16.56
CA VAL A 83 10.72 -38.80 17.09
C VAL A 83 10.41 -40.28 16.75
N SER A 84 10.70 -40.71 15.51
CA SER A 84 10.48 -42.12 15.10
C SER A 84 11.39 -43.13 15.81
N GLU A 85 12.57 -42.69 16.25
CA GLU A 85 13.52 -43.47 17.03
C GLU A 85 13.26 -43.40 18.54
N GLY A 86 12.21 -42.71 18.97
CA GLY A 86 11.85 -42.56 20.38
C GLY A 86 12.77 -41.59 21.16
N VAL A 87 13.58 -40.81 20.47
CA VAL A 87 14.44 -39.77 21.06
C VAL A 87 13.62 -38.51 21.20
N ALA A 88 13.53 -38.00 22.44
CA ALA A 88 12.87 -36.69 22.65
C ALA A 88 13.64 -35.59 21.90
N ALA A 89 12.88 -34.61 21.37
CA ALA A 89 13.51 -33.43 20.79
C ALA A 89 14.42 -32.77 21.83
N THR A 90 15.70 -32.61 21.49
CA THR A 90 16.67 -32.00 22.40
C THR A 90 16.54 -30.48 22.39
N GLU A 91 16.98 -29.83 23.48
CA GLU A 91 17.02 -28.38 23.58
C GLU A 91 17.82 -27.75 22.43
N GLU A 92 18.88 -28.43 22.01
CA GLU A 92 19.72 -28.00 20.87
C GLU A 92 18.95 -27.96 19.55
N LEU A 93 18.01 -28.86 19.32
CA LEU A 93 17.18 -28.85 18.11
C LEU A 93 16.24 -27.64 18.11
N THR A 94 15.66 -27.32 19.24
CA THR A 94 14.80 -26.15 19.40
C THR A 94 15.59 -24.85 19.18
N ILE A 95 16.80 -24.77 19.73
CA ILE A 95 17.69 -23.63 19.49
C ILE A 95 18.05 -23.51 18.02
N LEU A 96 18.37 -24.62 17.36
CA LEU A 96 18.70 -24.64 15.94
C LEU A 96 17.51 -24.18 15.07
N GLU A 97 16.28 -24.59 15.40
CA GLU A 97 15.05 -24.11 14.73
C GLU A 97 14.87 -22.61 14.88
N SER A 98 15.10 -22.06 16.10
CA SER A 98 15.01 -20.62 16.34
C SER A 98 16.07 -19.87 15.53
N LEU A 99 17.32 -20.29 15.56
CA LEU A 99 18.41 -19.65 14.82
C LEU A 99 18.17 -19.66 13.31
N THR A 100 17.67 -20.77 12.79
CA THR A 100 17.37 -20.89 11.36
C THR A 100 16.25 -19.94 10.96
N ARG A 101 15.22 -19.81 11.80
CA ARG A 101 14.13 -18.86 11.59
C ARG A 101 14.64 -17.42 11.61
N ASP A 102 15.50 -17.08 12.57
CA ASP A 102 16.09 -15.74 12.68
C ASP A 102 16.94 -15.38 11.45
N ILE A 103 17.71 -16.34 10.94
CA ILE A 103 18.48 -16.16 9.69
C ILE A 103 17.54 -15.97 8.50
N GLN A 104 16.48 -16.75 8.40
CA GLN A 104 15.49 -16.64 7.33
C GLN A 104 14.81 -15.27 7.35
N GLU A 105 14.38 -14.82 8.52
CA GLU A 105 13.75 -13.50 8.70
C GLU A 105 14.71 -12.37 8.35
N SER A 106 15.96 -12.45 8.80
CA SER A 106 17.01 -11.50 8.47
C SER A 106 17.31 -11.47 6.97
N ALA A 107 17.39 -12.62 6.31
CA ALA A 107 17.62 -12.69 4.86
C ALA A 107 16.44 -12.11 4.07
N MET A 108 15.19 -12.36 4.51
CA MET A 108 14.00 -11.79 3.89
C MET A 108 13.89 -10.29 4.10
N SER A 109 14.28 -9.77 5.27
CA SER A 109 14.23 -8.32 5.54
C SER A 109 15.16 -7.52 4.63
N ILE A 110 16.31 -8.08 4.22
CA ILE A 110 17.23 -7.44 3.27
C ILE A 110 16.58 -7.29 1.87
N ARG A 111 15.65 -8.16 1.53
CA ARG A 111 14.93 -8.16 0.24
C ARG A 111 13.61 -7.39 0.28
N ALA A 112 13.19 -6.98 1.45
CA ALA A 112 11.94 -6.25 1.63
C ALA A 112 11.98 -4.90 0.93
N GLN A 113 10.89 -4.55 0.26
CA GLN A 113 10.70 -3.27 -0.42
C GLN A 113 9.33 -2.69 -0.05
N PRO A 114 9.21 -1.35 0.04
CA PRO A 114 7.92 -0.71 0.28
C PRO A 114 6.93 -1.02 -0.86
N ILE A 115 5.69 -1.37 -0.51
CA ILE A 115 4.62 -1.62 -1.48
C ILE A 115 4.27 -0.34 -2.27
N GLY A 116 4.65 0.81 -1.79
CA GLY A 116 4.49 2.10 -2.46
C GLY A 116 5.02 2.11 -3.89
N SER A 117 6.01 1.27 -4.21
CA SER A 117 6.50 1.08 -5.58
C SER A 117 5.44 0.53 -6.55
N VAL A 118 4.47 -0.27 -6.05
CA VAL A 118 3.32 -0.75 -6.82
C VAL A 118 2.18 0.27 -6.78
N PHE A 119 1.89 0.81 -5.60
CA PHE A 119 0.81 1.79 -5.41
C PHE A 119 1.01 3.06 -6.23
N SER A 120 2.25 3.51 -6.43
CA SER A 120 2.59 4.67 -7.26
C SER A 120 2.17 4.54 -8.75
N ARG A 121 1.89 3.32 -9.22
CA ARG A 121 1.41 3.07 -10.58
C ARG A 121 -0.11 3.22 -10.70
N VAL A 122 -0.83 3.07 -9.59
CA VAL A 122 -2.30 3.07 -9.55
C VAL A 122 -2.93 4.37 -10.06
N PRO A 123 -2.42 5.58 -9.74
CA PRO A 123 -2.96 6.82 -10.27
C PRO A 123 -2.96 6.89 -11.82
N ARG A 124 -1.95 6.28 -12.46
CA ARG A 124 -1.90 6.21 -13.92
C ARG A 124 -2.96 5.26 -14.46
N ILE A 125 -3.06 4.06 -13.90
CA ILE A 125 -4.07 3.06 -14.28
C ILE A 125 -5.47 3.65 -14.11
N LEU A 126 -5.72 4.30 -12.97
CA LEU A 126 -7.00 4.92 -12.67
C LEU A 126 -7.36 6.01 -13.69
N ARG A 127 -6.39 6.85 -14.07
CA ARG A 127 -6.59 7.89 -15.08
C ARG A 127 -6.97 7.29 -16.43
N GLU A 128 -6.32 6.23 -16.88
CA GLU A 128 -6.63 5.53 -18.12
C GLU A 128 -8.06 4.95 -18.08
N LEU A 129 -8.46 4.34 -16.95
CA LEU A 129 -9.79 3.78 -16.75
C LEU A 129 -10.88 4.86 -16.67
N THR A 130 -10.64 5.95 -15.96
CA THR A 130 -11.62 7.05 -15.87
C THR A 130 -11.83 7.76 -17.20
N GLN A 131 -10.79 7.88 -18.02
CA GLN A 131 -10.91 8.41 -19.40
C GLN A 131 -11.74 7.49 -20.31
N SER A 132 -11.58 6.16 -20.19
CA SER A 132 -12.30 5.21 -21.02
C SER A 132 -13.76 5.02 -20.61
N THR A 133 -14.07 5.15 -19.31
CA THR A 133 -15.41 4.90 -18.75
C THR A 133 -16.22 6.18 -18.54
N GLY A 134 -15.61 7.36 -18.56
CA GLY A 134 -16.27 8.64 -18.22
C GLY A 134 -16.57 8.82 -16.72
N LYS A 135 -16.20 7.86 -15.89
CA LYS A 135 -16.45 7.90 -14.44
C LYS A 135 -15.44 8.78 -13.72
N HIS A 136 -15.86 9.39 -12.61
CA HIS A 136 -14.98 10.17 -11.73
C HIS A 136 -14.65 9.34 -10.50
N VAL A 137 -13.35 9.08 -10.27
CA VAL A 137 -12.91 8.24 -9.15
C VAL A 137 -11.74 8.89 -8.44
N ARG A 138 -11.90 9.08 -7.13
CA ARG A 138 -10.84 9.52 -6.22
C ARG A 138 -10.13 8.30 -5.66
N LEU A 139 -8.80 8.38 -5.55
CA LEU A 139 -7.96 7.35 -4.96
C LEU A 139 -7.51 7.78 -3.57
N ASP A 140 -7.79 6.94 -2.57
CA ASP A 140 -7.28 7.08 -1.21
C ASP A 140 -6.26 5.95 -0.95
N VAL A 141 -5.00 6.31 -0.63
CA VAL A 141 -3.92 5.35 -0.42
C VAL A 141 -3.37 5.46 0.99
N SER A 142 -3.11 4.32 1.62
CA SER A 142 -2.49 4.25 2.94
C SER A 142 -1.59 3.02 3.08
N GLY A 143 -0.60 3.10 3.98
CA GLY A 143 0.32 1.99 4.25
C GLY A 143 1.35 1.74 3.15
N GLU A 144 1.72 2.76 2.36
CA GLU A 144 2.72 2.66 1.29
C GLU A 144 4.10 2.24 1.77
N SER A 145 4.41 2.48 3.05
CA SER A 145 5.66 2.09 3.71
C SER A 145 5.70 0.62 4.14
N THR A 146 4.59 -0.13 3.99
CA THR A 146 4.56 -1.55 4.33
C THR A 146 5.54 -2.32 3.46
N GLU A 147 6.47 -3.01 4.10
CA GLU A 147 7.52 -3.75 3.42
C GLU A 147 7.06 -5.16 3.05
N LEU A 148 7.33 -5.56 1.81
CA LEU A 148 7.06 -6.89 1.27
C LEU A 148 8.29 -7.42 0.53
N ASP A 149 8.38 -8.74 0.45
CA ASP A 149 9.36 -9.38 -0.42
C ASP A 149 9.20 -8.91 -1.88
N LYS A 150 10.31 -8.63 -2.53
CA LYS A 150 10.35 -8.15 -3.91
C LYS A 150 9.61 -9.08 -4.88
N THR A 151 9.71 -10.39 -4.71
CA THR A 151 9.03 -11.37 -5.58
C THR A 151 7.51 -11.27 -5.44
N VAL A 152 7.03 -11.02 -4.21
CA VAL A 152 5.61 -10.79 -3.96
C VAL A 152 5.15 -9.48 -4.64
N ILE A 153 5.93 -8.42 -4.49
CA ILE A 153 5.66 -7.12 -5.14
C ILE A 153 5.55 -7.27 -6.66
N GLU A 154 6.46 -7.99 -7.29
CA GLU A 154 6.45 -8.22 -8.74
C GLU A 154 5.21 -9.00 -9.19
N ARG A 155 4.76 -9.97 -8.40
CA ARG A 155 3.57 -10.78 -8.69
C ARG A 155 2.25 -10.07 -8.38
N LEU A 156 2.24 -9.05 -7.53
CA LEU A 156 1.03 -8.31 -7.16
C LEU A 156 0.56 -7.34 -8.25
N GLY A 157 1.42 -6.92 -9.15
CA GLY A 157 1.11 -5.85 -10.10
C GLY A 157 -0.07 -6.17 -11.01
N GLU A 158 -0.14 -7.38 -11.56
CA GLU A 158 -1.21 -7.81 -12.45
C GLU A 158 -2.55 -8.04 -11.72
N PRO A 159 -2.60 -8.82 -10.61
CA PRO A 159 -3.82 -8.98 -9.82
C PRO A 159 -4.40 -7.66 -9.31
N LEU A 160 -3.52 -6.75 -8.82
CA LEU A 160 -3.94 -5.45 -8.35
C LEU A 160 -4.60 -4.63 -9.46
N THR A 161 -3.99 -4.60 -10.64
CA THR A 161 -4.53 -3.91 -11.82
C THR A 161 -5.90 -4.46 -12.21
N HIS A 162 -6.07 -5.79 -12.16
CA HIS A 162 -7.34 -6.43 -12.46
C HIS A 162 -8.44 -6.06 -11.44
N LEU A 163 -8.12 -6.09 -10.15
CA LEU A 163 -9.06 -5.69 -9.10
C LEU A 163 -9.46 -4.22 -9.19
N ILE A 164 -8.50 -3.33 -9.48
CA ILE A 164 -8.79 -1.91 -9.71
C ILE A 164 -9.70 -1.72 -10.92
N ARG A 165 -9.45 -2.43 -12.00
CA ARG A 165 -10.30 -2.41 -13.19
C ARG A 165 -11.72 -2.86 -12.84
N ASN A 166 -11.88 -3.96 -12.13
CA ASN A 166 -13.19 -4.46 -11.71
C ASN A 166 -13.93 -3.44 -10.83
N ALA A 167 -13.24 -2.80 -9.90
CA ALA A 167 -13.84 -1.76 -9.06
C ALA A 167 -14.35 -0.59 -9.89
N VAL A 168 -13.58 -0.11 -10.87
CA VAL A 168 -13.95 1.04 -11.72
C VAL A 168 -15.03 0.63 -12.73
N ASP A 169 -14.85 -0.47 -13.45
CA ASP A 169 -15.75 -0.85 -14.55
C ASP A 169 -17.12 -1.30 -14.01
N HIS A 170 -17.12 -2.12 -12.98
CA HIS A 170 -18.31 -2.82 -12.48
C HIS A 170 -18.79 -2.36 -11.09
N GLY A 171 -17.87 -1.92 -10.20
CA GLY A 171 -18.20 -1.47 -8.86
C GLY A 171 -18.79 -0.07 -8.86
N ILE A 172 -18.03 0.92 -9.31
CA ILE A 172 -18.41 2.33 -9.26
C ILE A 172 -19.43 2.66 -10.34
N GLU A 173 -20.53 3.33 -9.96
CA GLU A 173 -21.61 3.75 -10.84
C GLU A 173 -21.24 5.06 -11.58
N GLU A 174 -21.98 5.35 -12.66
CA GLU A 174 -21.94 6.64 -13.36
C GLU A 174 -22.36 7.77 -12.40
N ALA A 175 -21.85 8.99 -12.63
CA ALA A 175 -22.09 10.13 -11.76
C ALA A 175 -23.58 10.40 -11.50
N ASP A 176 -24.41 10.33 -12.54
CA ASP A 176 -25.85 10.55 -12.44
C ASP A 176 -26.56 9.47 -11.61
N GLN A 177 -26.14 8.21 -11.74
CA GLN A 177 -26.66 7.09 -10.95
C GLN A 177 -26.27 7.22 -9.47
N ARG A 178 -25.05 7.68 -9.20
CA ARG A 178 -24.58 7.93 -7.83
C ARG A 178 -25.38 9.03 -7.17
N VAL A 179 -25.57 10.14 -7.85
CA VAL A 179 -26.38 11.27 -7.34
C VAL A 179 -27.83 10.82 -7.10
N ALA A 180 -28.44 10.05 -8.00
CA ALA A 180 -29.78 9.50 -7.82
C ALA A 180 -29.87 8.55 -6.61
N ALA A 181 -28.79 7.86 -6.27
CA ALA A 181 -28.68 7.02 -5.08
C ALA A 181 -28.28 7.79 -3.80
N GLY A 182 -28.15 9.13 -3.85
CA GLY A 182 -27.77 9.97 -2.73
C GLY A 182 -26.28 9.94 -2.38
N LYS A 183 -25.43 9.45 -3.29
CA LYS A 183 -23.97 9.40 -3.14
C LYS A 183 -23.30 10.61 -3.80
N SER A 184 -22.01 10.85 -3.48
CA SER A 184 -21.18 11.79 -4.21
C SER A 184 -21.10 11.43 -5.69
N PRO A 185 -21.09 12.38 -6.63
CA PRO A 185 -20.88 12.10 -8.07
C PRO A 185 -19.51 11.45 -8.33
N GLU A 186 -18.52 11.71 -7.48
CA GLU A 186 -17.20 11.08 -7.51
C GLU A 186 -17.19 9.83 -6.63
N GLY A 187 -16.79 8.69 -7.21
CA GLY A 187 -16.56 7.44 -6.47
C GLY A 187 -15.23 7.46 -5.72
N THR A 188 -15.08 6.61 -4.71
CA THR A 188 -13.85 6.48 -3.93
C THR A 188 -13.32 5.06 -4.06
N LEU A 189 -12.05 4.94 -4.49
CA LEU A 189 -11.29 3.70 -4.46
C LEU A 189 -10.25 3.82 -3.33
N THR A 190 -10.36 2.95 -2.34
CA THR A 190 -9.42 2.89 -1.20
C THR A 190 -8.46 1.74 -1.38
N LEU A 191 -7.17 2.03 -1.27
CA LEU A 191 -6.07 1.07 -1.34
C LEU A 191 -5.25 1.16 -0.07
N SER A 192 -5.12 0.06 0.66
CA SER A 192 -4.37 0.04 1.90
C SER A 192 -3.53 -1.22 2.06
N ALA A 193 -2.39 -1.08 2.75
CA ALA A 193 -1.56 -2.20 3.17
C ALA A 193 -1.21 -2.07 4.64
N GLU A 194 -1.28 -3.17 5.37
CA GLU A 194 -0.95 -3.21 6.79
C GLU A 194 -0.35 -4.55 7.21
N HIS A 195 0.54 -4.51 8.20
CA HIS A 195 0.99 -5.72 8.90
C HIS A 195 -0.05 -6.12 9.95
N ARG A 196 -0.52 -7.37 9.88
CA ARG A 196 -1.36 -7.98 10.92
C ARG A 196 -0.71 -9.25 11.42
N SER A 197 -0.02 -9.14 12.56
CA SER A 197 0.75 -10.24 13.14
C SER A 197 1.75 -10.82 12.13
N SER A 198 1.56 -12.06 11.68
CA SER A 198 2.43 -12.75 10.70
C SER A 198 1.99 -12.59 9.24
N ARG A 199 1.01 -11.72 8.94
CA ARG A 199 0.44 -11.55 7.60
C ARG A 199 0.49 -10.11 7.17
N ILE A 200 0.63 -9.90 5.86
CA ILE A 200 0.42 -8.59 5.24
C ILE A 200 -0.96 -8.63 4.61
N VAL A 201 -1.79 -7.66 4.98
CA VAL A 201 -3.13 -7.50 4.43
C VAL A 201 -3.12 -6.32 3.48
N ILE A 202 -3.39 -6.61 2.20
CA ILE A 202 -3.61 -5.60 1.18
C ILE A 202 -5.12 -5.55 0.94
N ARG A 203 -5.70 -4.36 1.07
CA ARG A 203 -7.14 -4.16 0.90
C ARG A 203 -7.39 -3.19 -0.25
N ILE A 204 -8.31 -3.56 -1.11
CA ILE A 204 -8.88 -2.72 -2.14
C ILE A 204 -10.37 -2.65 -1.85
N ALA A 205 -10.91 -1.44 -1.75
CA ALA A 205 -12.32 -1.23 -1.50
C ALA A 205 -12.83 -0.06 -2.34
N ASP A 206 -14.03 -0.19 -2.86
CA ASP A 206 -14.77 0.85 -3.55
C ASP A 206 -16.07 1.18 -2.81
N ASP A 207 -16.61 2.38 -3.05
CA ASP A 207 -17.90 2.83 -2.52
C ASP A 207 -19.04 2.69 -3.55
N GLY A 208 -18.85 1.78 -4.51
CA GLY A 208 -19.79 1.52 -5.59
C GLY A 208 -21.08 0.81 -5.17
N ARG A 209 -21.75 0.18 -6.15
CA ARG A 209 -23.03 -0.52 -5.96
C ARG A 209 -22.92 -1.82 -5.15
N GLY A 210 -21.69 -2.30 -4.93
CA GLY A 210 -21.43 -3.60 -4.33
C GLY A 210 -21.72 -4.77 -5.29
N ILE A 211 -21.83 -5.97 -4.72
CA ILE A 211 -22.01 -7.22 -5.47
C ILE A 211 -23.49 -7.41 -5.80
N ASP A 212 -23.80 -7.57 -7.08
CA ASP A 212 -25.10 -8.03 -7.56
C ASP A 212 -25.21 -9.55 -7.40
N ARG A 213 -25.72 -9.97 -6.24
CA ARG A 213 -25.81 -11.39 -5.86
C ARG A 213 -26.73 -12.19 -6.75
N GLU A 214 -27.80 -11.58 -7.26
CA GLU A 214 -28.73 -12.25 -8.16
C GLU A 214 -28.05 -12.61 -9.48
N ARG A 215 -27.29 -11.66 -10.03
CA ARG A 215 -26.52 -11.85 -11.25
C ARG A 215 -25.37 -12.84 -11.06
N VAL A 216 -24.69 -12.79 -9.91
CA VAL A 216 -23.62 -13.75 -9.57
C VAL A 216 -24.20 -15.16 -9.51
N LEU A 217 -25.33 -15.35 -8.82
CA LEU A 217 -25.99 -16.65 -8.71
C LEU A 217 -26.45 -17.18 -10.08
N ALA A 218 -27.10 -16.33 -10.88
CA ALA A 218 -27.54 -16.71 -12.23
C ALA A 218 -26.37 -17.19 -13.08
N LYS A 219 -25.23 -16.49 -13.04
CA LYS A 219 -24.02 -16.85 -13.80
C LYS A 219 -23.36 -18.13 -13.26
N ALA A 220 -23.41 -18.35 -11.94
CA ALA A 220 -22.89 -19.58 -11.33
C ALA A 220 -23.72 -20.80 -11.74
N ILE A 221 -25.04 -20.66 -11.86
CA ILE A 221 -25.95 -21.70 -12.36
C ILE A 221 -25.69 -21.96 -13.84
N GLU A 222 -25.57 -20.91 -14.66
CA GLU A 222 -25.24 -21.02 -16.09
C GLU A 222 -23.93 -21.78 -16.35
N LYS A 223 -22.92 -21.52 -15.50
CA LYS A 223 -21.62 -22.21 -15.56
C LYS A 223 -21.62 -23.62 -14.92
N GLY A 224 -22.75 -24.06 -14.37
CA GLY A 224 -22.87 -25.37 -13.73
C GLY A 224 -22.08 -25.51 -12.44
N LEU A 225 -21.69 -24.42 -11.81
CA LEU A 225 -20.97 -24.41 -10.51
C LEU A 225 -21.95 -24.68 -9.35
N VAL A 226 -23.23 -24.35 -9.55
CA VAL A 226 -24.29 -24.51 -8.55
C VAL A 226 -25.57 -25.05 -9.23
N PRO A 227 -26.29 -26.00 -8.63
CA PRO A 227 -27.61 -26.44 -9.12
C PRO A 227 -28.64 -25.30 -9.09
N ALA A 228 -29.60 -25.32 -10.02
CA ALA A 228 -30.59 -24.25 -10.16
C ALA A 228 -31.60 -24.14 -9.00
N ASP A 229 -31.75 -25.20 -8.21
CA ASP A 229 -32.72 -25.33 -7.12
C ASP A 229 -32.12 -25.05 -5.72
N VAL A 230 -30.84 -24.68 -5.65
CA VAL A 230 -30.15 -24.40 -4.39
C VAL A 230 -30.45 -22.99 -3.88
N GLN A 231 -30.85 -22.92 -2.60
CA GLN A 231 -30.90 -21.65 -1.86
C GLN A 231 -29.59 -21.41 -1.14
N LEU A 232 -28.82 -20.44 -1.62
CA LEU A 232 -27.56 -20.03 -1.01
C LEU A 232 -27.75 -18.79 -0.13
N SER A 233 -27.02 -18.74 0.98
CA SER A 233 -26.89 -17.54 1.80
C SER A 233 -26.12 -16.47 1.05
N LYS A 234 -26.18 -15.21 1.53
CA LYS A 234 -25.44 -14.09 0.93
C LYS A 234 -23.94 -14.35 0.93
N GLU A 235 -23.44 -14.91 2.02
CA GLU A 235 -22.04 -15.25 2.23
C GLU A 235 -21.55 -16.34 1.25
N GLU A 236 -22.40 -17.35 1.00
CA GLU A 236 -22.10 -18.42 0.05
C GLU A 236 -22.08 -17.89 -1.39
N ILE A 237 -22.98 -16.98 -1.75
CA ILE A 237 -22.97 -16.33 -3.07
C ILE A 237 -21.71 -15.48 -3.25
N ASP A 238 -21.31 -14.74 -2.20
CA ASP A 238 -20.08 -13.92 -2.24
C ASP A 238 -18.82 -14.79 -2.42
N GLN A 239 -18.80 -16.02 -1.88
CA GLN A 239 -17.72 -16.99 -2.08
C GLN A 239 -17.64 -17.53 -3.51
N LEU A 240 -18.73 -17.55 -4.26
CA LEU A 240 -18.71 -17.99 -5.66
C LEU A 240 -17.82 -17.12 -6.54
N ILE A 241 -17.68 -15.84 -6.21
CA ILE A 241 -16.87 -14.88 -6.99
C ILE A 241 -15.39 -15.27 -7.00
N VAL A 242 -14.91 -15.87 -5.90
CA VAL A 242 -13.51 -16.31 -5.76
C VAL A 242 -13.32 -17.79 -6.12
N ALA A 243 -14.38 -18.48 -6.55
CA ALA A 243 -14.31 -19.88 -6.94
C ALA A 243 -13.48 -20.04 -8.22
N PRO A 244 -12.65 -21.11 -8.33
CA PRO A 244 -11.90 -21.39 -9.55
C PRO A 244 -12.85 -21.53 -10.76
N GLY A 245 -12.57 -20.82 -11.85
CA GLY A 245 -13.39 -20.84 -13.06
C GLY A 245 -14.57 -19.86 -13.07
N PHE A 246 -14.79 -19.11 -11.98
CA PHE A 246 -15.72 -17.99 -11.96
C PHE A 246 -14.99 -16.72 -12.37
N SER A 247 -15.18 -16.26 -13.61
CA SER A 247 -14.71 -14.93 -14.05
C SER A 247 -15.79 -13.90 -13.71
N ALA A 248 -15.38 -12.85 -13.03
CA ALA A 248 -16.27 -11.78 -12.58
C ALA A 248 -16.67 -10.79 -13.67
N ASP A 249 -16.59 -11.17 -14.96
CA ASP A 249 -17.16 -10.39 -16.06
C ASP A 249 -18.69 -10.30 -15.90
N CYS A 250 -19.07 -9.63 -14.84
CA CYS A 250 -20.47 -9.40 -14.45
C CYS A 250 -20.80 -7.93 -14.52
#